data_f50c9bba48af2b3136e84065234bd1c1
#
_entry.id   f50c9bba48af2b3136e84065234bd1c1
#
_cell.length_a   1.000
_cell.length_b   1.000
_cell.length_c   1.000
_cell.angle_alpha   90.00
_cell.angle_beta   90.00
_cell.angle_gamma   90.00
#
_symmetry.space_group_name_H-M   'P 1'
#
loop_
_entity.id
_entity.type
_entity.pdbx_description
1 polymer ?
#
loop_
_entity_poly.entity_id
_entity_poly.type
_entity_poly.pdbx_seq_one_letter_code
_entity_poly.pdbx_strand_id
1 'polypeptide(L)'
;EMTSSLVGSEMCIRDRYGKEAGLVHYQNKTGEQYTLPDLMAMDVHTARKVCRDMRLVHQRLRVLEDLGLGYLTLGEETPSLSGGEAQRLKLASEMGKSQTDSVFVFDEPTIGLHPLDVQTLLSVFQTLILNGATVIVIEHDLDVIRCADYIVDMGPGGGEEGGRIVAAGTPEEIKNAPQSVTGKYL
;
A
#
# COMPACT_ATOMS: atom_id res chain seq x y z
N GLU A 1 40.45 -5.96 6.54
CA GLU A 1 39.33 -6.93 6.35
C GLU A 1 38.02 -6.39 6.92
N MET A 2 37.47 -5.36 6.30
CA MET A 2 36.07 -4.97 6.48
C MET A 2 35.61 -4.17 5.25
N THR A 3 35.42 -4.85 4.13
CA THR A 3 34.92 -4.25 2.88
C THR A 3 34.05 -5.24 2.10
N SER A 4 33.03 -5.85 2.75
CA SER A 4 32.21 -6.81 2.02
C SER A 4 30.69 -6.63 2.12
N SER A 5 30.18 -5.56 2.73
CA SER A 5 28.74 -5.45 2.91
C SER A 5 27.99 -4.39 2.07
N LEU A 6 28.73 -3.53 1.35
CA LEU A 6 28.14 -2.51 0.48
C LEU A 6 28.15 -2.87 -1.01
N VAL A 7 28.84 -3.95 -1.39
CA VAL A 7 28.96 -4.41 -2.80
C VAL A 7 27.76 -5.28 -3.22
N GLY A 8 26.95 -5.77 -2.29
CA GLY A 8 25.90 -6.75 -2.57
C GLY A 8 24.67 -6.19 -3.32
N SER A 9 24.24 -4.97 -3.05
CA SER A 9 22.98 -4.46 -3.61
C SER A 9 23.11 -3.93 -5.05
N GLU A 10 24.18 -3.21 -5.36
CA GLU A 10 24.39 -2.70 -6.73
C GLU A 10 24.74 -3.81 -7.74
N MET A 11 25.49 -4.83 -7.31
CA MET A 11 25.78 -5.99 -8.15
C MET A 11 24.52 -6.81 -8.43
N CYS A 12 23.59 -6.96 -7.47
CA CYS A 12 22.33 -7.68 -7.66
C CYS A 12 21.41 -7.02 -8.70
N ILE A 13 21.31 -5.69 -8.72
CA ILE A 13 20.47 -4.97 -9.69
C ILE A 13 21.04 -5.11 -11.10
N ARG A 14 22.34 -4.94 -11.31
CA ARG A 14 23.00 -5.09 -12.62
C ARG A 14 22.95 -6.50 -13.17
N ASP A 15 23.16 -7.52 -12.32
CA ASP A 15 23.10 -8.93 -12.74
C ASP A 15 21.68 -9.35 -13.10
N ARG A 16 20.66 -8.77 -12.49
CA ARG A 16 19.24 -9.09 -12.74
C ARG A 16 18.75 -8.61 -14.11
N TYR A 17 19.22 -7.49 -14.60
CA TYR A 17 18.76 -6.88 -15.86
C TYR A 17 19.68 -7.14 -17.07
N GLY A 18 20.79 -7.85 -16.88
CA GLY A 18 21.77 -8.12 -17.91
C GLY A 18 22.60 -6.88 -18.32
N LYS A 19 23.77 -7.11 -18.91
CA LYS A 19 24.70 -6.03 -19.31
C LYS A 19 24.10 -5.06 -20.34
N GLU A 20 23.13 -5.52 -21.12
CA GLU A 20 22.49 -4.73 -22.19
C GLU A 20 21.54 -3.65 -21.65
N ALA A 21 20.96 -3.86 -20.45
CA ALA A 21 20.09 -2.87 -19.81
C ALA A 21 20.82 -1.55 -19.47
N GLY A 22 22.14 -1.61 -19.25
CA GLY A 22 22.98 -0.42 -19.05
C GLY A 22 23.26 0.36 -20.34
N LEU A 23 22.92 -0.18 -21.51
CA LEU A 23 23.10 0.48 -22.81
C LEU A 23 21.88 1.29 -23.23
N VAL A 24 20.71 1.02 -22.64
CA VAL A 24 19.47 1.74 -22.92
C VAL A 24 19.37 2.94 -22.01
N HIS A 25 19.32 4.13 -22.59
CA HIS A 25 19.22 5.39 -21.88
C HIS A 25 17.83 6.00 -22.07
N TYR A 26 17.22 6.41 -20.97
CA TYR A 26 16.09 7.32 -20.94
C TYR A 26 16.59 8.74 -20.72
N GLN A 27 16.19 9.68 -21.58
CA GLN A 27 16.48 11.11 -21.41
C GLN A 27 15.17 11.83 -21.10
N ASN A 28 15.15 12.50 -19.94
CA ASN A 28 14.00 13.33 -19.55
C ASN A 28 14.03 14.69 -20.27
N LYS A 29 12.96 15.48 -20.13
CA LYS A 29 12.86 16.81 -20.78
C LYS A 29 13.88 17.83 -20.26
N THR A 30 14.48 17.59 -19.11
CA THR A 30 15.56 18.43 -18.56
C THR A 30 16.91 18.09 -19.13
N GLY A 31 17.02 17.04 -19.98
CA GLY A 31 18.23 16.61 -20.64
C GLY A 31 19.07 15.60 -19.84
N GLU A 32 18.61 15.22 -18.66
CA GLU A 32 19.26 14.21 -17.82
C GLU A 32 19.04 12.81 -18.39
N GLN A 33 20.09 11.98 -18.37
CA GLN A 33 20.07 10.62 -18.89
C GLN A 33 20.16 9.59 -17.76
N TYR A 34 19.36 8.55 -17.85
CA TYR A 34 19.29 7.47 -16.87
C TYR A 34 19.27 6.13 -17.61
N THR A 35 19.99 5.16 -17.09
CA THR A 35 19.85 3.77 -17.53
C THR A 35 18.71 3.08 -16.79
N LEU A 36 18.28 1.91 -17.26
CA LEU A 36 17.29 1.11 -16.52
C LEU A 36 17.76 0.75 -15.10
N PRO A 37 19.02 0.33 -14.87
CA PRO A 37 19.55 0.14 -13.51
C PRO A 37 19.48 1.39 -12.64
N ASP A 38 19.75 2.58 -13.19
CA ASP A 38 19.64 3.83 -12.44
C ASP A 38 18.22 4.09 -12.00
N LEU A 39 17.23 3.88 -12.89
CA LEU A 39 15.82 4.03 -12.55
C LEU A 39 15.37 3.02 -11.48
N MET A 40 15.82 1.76 -11.61
CA MET A 40 15.47 0.71 -10.64
C MET A 40 16.12 0.90 -9.27
N ALA A 41 17.21 1.65 -9.18
CA ALA A 41 17.84 2.01 -7.92
C ALA A 41 17.17 3.20 -7.20
N MET A 42 16.26 3.91 -7.87
CA MET A 42 15.53 5.05 -7.28
C MET A 42 14.37 4.58 -6.41
N ASP A 43 14.07 5.36 -5.37
CA ASP A 43 12.78 5.27 -4.69
C ASP A 43 11.64 5.77 -5.60
N VAL A 44 10.41 5.34 -5.30
CA VAL A 44 9.20 5.68 -6.06
C VAL A 44 9.02 7.19 -6.20
N HIS A 45 9.26 7.96 -5.12
CA HIS A 45 9.12 9.42 -5.11
C HIS A 45 10.09 10.10 -6.09
N THR A 46 11.37 9.70 -6.07
CA THR A 46 12.40 10.21 -6.98
C THR A 46 12.12 9.79 -8.42
N ALA A 47 11.81 8.50 -8.64
CA ALA A 47 11.49 7.97 -9.96
C ALA A 47 10.26 8.68 -10.58
N ARG A 48 9.24 9.02 -9.78
CA ARG A 48 8.08 9.78 -10.25
C ARG A 48 8.46 11.16 -10.79
N LYS A 49 9.41 11.85 -10.13
CA LYS A 49 9.90 13.15 -10.59
C LYS A 49 10.68 13.04 -11.89
N VAL A 50 11.57 12.05 -11.97
CA VAL A 50 12.40 11.78 -13.13
C VAL A 50 11.55 11.36 -14.34
N CYS A 51 10.60 10.42 -14.15
CA CYS A 51 9.75 9.86 -15.21
C CYS A 51 8.49 10.71 -15.51
N ARG A 52 8.51 12.01 -15.21
CA ARG A 52 7.35 12.91 -15.41
C ARG A 52 6.82 12.90 -16.84
N ASP A 53 7.71 12.69 -17.82
CA ASP A 53 7.37 12.67 -19.25
C ASP A 53 6.79 11.34 -19.72
N MET A 54 6.98 10.27 -18.95
CA MET A 54 6.44 8.95 -19.22
C MET A 54 5.06 8.82 -18.57
N ARG A 55 4.01 9.33 -19.22
CA ARG A 55 2.67 9.48 -18.65
C ARG A 55 2.16 8.25 -17.88
N LEU A 56 2.27 7.07 -18.46
CA LEU A 56 1.80 5.83 -17.83
C LEU A 56 2.64 5.45 -16.61
N VAL A 57 3.96 5.56 -16.70
CA VAL A 57 4.88 5.28 -15.59
C VAL A 57 4.63 6.28 -14.46
N HIS A 58 4.61 7.58 -14.77
CA HIS A 58 4.33 8.63 -13.80
C HIS A 58 3.00 8.42 -13.05
N GLN A 59 1.94 8.02 -13.79
CA GLN A 59 0.63 7.74 -13.21
C GLN A 59 0.67 6.53 -12.26
N ARG A 60 1.39 5.46 -12.62
CA ARG A 60 1.55 4.27 -11.76
C ARG A 60 2.37 4.58 -10.51
N LEU A 61 3.46 5.32 -10.67
CA LEU A 61 4.30 5.75 -9.54
C LEU A 61 3.53 6.68 -8.58
N ARG A 62 2.64 7.53 -9.10
CA ARG A 62 1.76 8.34 -8.26
C ARG A 62 0.85 7.47 -7.39
N VAL A 63 0.24 6.43 -7.94
CA VAL A 63 -0.61 5.51 -7.16
C VAL A 63 0.19 4.86 -6.03
N LEU A 64 1.44 4.44 -6.27
CA LEU A 64 2.30 3.89 -5.23
C LEU A 64 2.59 4.92 -4.13
N GLU A 65 2.88 6.16 -4.50
CA GLU A 65 3.13 7.24 -3.55
C GLU A 65 1.87 7.58 -2.73
N ASP A 66 0.70 7.63 -3.38
CA ASP A 66 -0.59 7.85 -2.74
C ASP A 66 -0.94 6.73 -1.74
N LEU A 67 -0.39 5.53 -1.90
CA LEU A 67 -0.52 4.40 -0.98
C LEU A 67 0.58 4.36 0.10
N GLY A 68 1.36 5.42 0.27
CA GLY A 68 2.43 5.48 1.27
C GLY A 68 3.64 4.61 0.94
N LEU A 69 3.83 4.22 -0.34
CA LEU A 69 4.95 3.40 -0.82
C LEU A 69 6.04 4.24 -1.51
N GLY A 70 6.03 5.56 -1.30
CA GLY A 70 6.95 6.50 -1.95
C GLY A 70 8.43 6.26 -1.67
N TYR A 71 8.74 5.65 -0.53
CA TYR A 71 10.10 5.33 -0.08
C TYR A 71 10.65 4.02 -0.64
N LEU A 72 9.80 3.13 -1.17
CA LEU A 72 10.24 1.84 -1.72
C LEU A 72 11.10 2.06 -2.96
N THR A 73 12.17 1.29 -3.07
CA THR A 73 13.02 1.25 -4.25
C THR A 73 12.31 0.47 -5.38
N LEU A 74 12.34 0.98 -6.61
CA LEU A 74 11.69 0.29 -7.75
C LEU A 74 12.23 -1.12 -7.98
N GLY A 75 13.52 -1.35 -7.67
CA GLY A 75 14.18 -2.65 -7.74
C GLY A 75 14.03 -3.51 -6.49
N GLU A 76 13.18 -3.12 -5.52
CA GLU A 76 12.97 -3.87 -4.28
C GLU A 76 12.48 -5.29 -4.55
N GLU A 77 12.99 -6.24 -3.77
CA GLU A 77 12.55 -7.63 -3.88
C GLU A 77 11.25 -7.84 -3.10
N THR A 78 10.27 -8.51 -3.69
CA THR A 78 8.98 -8.79 -3.04
C THR A 78 9.12 -9.44 -1.65
N PRO A 79 10.08 -10.37 -1.40
CA PRO A 79 10.24 -10.96 -0.08
C PRO A 79 10.73 -10.01 1.01
N SER A 80 11.27 -8.83 0.65
CA SER A 80 11.72 -7.82 1.61
C SER A 80 10.59 -6.95 2.14
N LEU A 81 9.42 -6.97 1.48
CA LEU A 81 8.27 -6.16 1.84
C LEU A 81 7.57 -6.68 3.09
N SER A 82 7.15 -5.79 3.96
CA SER A 82 6.23 -6.11 5.05
C SER A 82 4.86 -6.55 4.52
N GLY A 83 4.06 -7.22 5.36
CA GLY A 83 2.71 -7.65 4.97
C GLY A 83 1.84 -6.49 4.48
N GLY A 84 1.85 -5.35 5.18
CA GLY A 84 1.10 -4.16 4.79
C GLY A 84 1.59 -3.53 3.48
N GLU A 85 2.91 -3.49 3.24
CA GLU A 85 3.48 -3.01 1.98
C GLU A 85 3.09 -3.89 0.81
N ALA A 86 3.15 -5.21 0.97
CA ALA A 86 2.76 -6.18 -0.05
C ALA A 86 1.26 -6.05 -0.39
N GLN A 87 0.39 -5.85 0.61
CA GLN A 87 -1.04 -5.61 0.39
C GLN A 87 -1.28 -4.30 -0.38
N ARG A 88 -0.63 -3.21 0.01
CA ARG A 88 -0.75 -1.90 -0.69
C ARG A 88 -0.18 -1.97 -2.11
N LEU A 89 0.91 -2.70 -2.34
CA LEU A 89 1.46 -2.92 -3.68
C LEU A 89 0.48 -3.70 -4.56
N LYS A 90 -0.15 -4.75 -4.02
CA LYS A 90 -1.20 -5.50 -4.71
C LYS A 90 -2.39 -4.60 -5.04
N LEU A 91 -2.82 -3.76 -4.10
CA LEU A 91 -3.88 -2.77 -4.31
C LEU A 91 -3.53 -1.82 -5.46
N ALA A 92 -2.29 -1.28 -5.49
CA ALA A 92 -1.82 -0.44 -6.59
C ALA A 92 -1.93 -1.12 -7.96
N SER A 93 -1.69 -2.43 -8.02
CA SER A 93 -1.78 -3.22 -9.27
C SER A 93 -3.22 -3.37 -9.76
N GLU A 94 -4.20 -3.36 -8.85
CA GLU A 94 -5.62 -3.46 -9.17
C GLU A 94 -6.25 -2.11 -9.52
N MET A 95 -5.64 -1.00 -9.13
CA MET A 95 -6.14 0.33 -9.44
C MET A 95 -6.25 0.57 -10.95
N GLY A 96 -7.43 1.03 -11.39
CA GLY A 96 -7.73 1.32 -12.78
C GLY A 96 -8.27 0.12 -13.59
N LYS A 97 -8.48 -1.04 -12.96
CA LYS A 97 -9.27 -2.15 -13.51
C LYS A 97 -10.75 -1.98 -13.13
N SER A 98 -11.66 -2.63 -13.87
CA SER A 98 -13.06 -2.74 -13.42
C SER A 98 -13.11 -3.57 -12.15
N GLN A 99 -13.81 -3.08 -11.12
CA GLN A 99 -13.89 -3.71 -9.81
C GLN A 99 -15.30 -4.28 -9.53
N THR A 100 -16.17 -4.28 -10.53
CA THR A 100 -17.55 -4.79 -10.38
C THR A 100 -17.51 -6.24 -9.88
N ASP A 101 -18.26 -6.53 -8.82
CA ASP A 101 -18.33 -7.83 -8.16
C ASP A 101 -17.03 -8.35 -7.51
N SER A 102 -16.06 -7.45 -7.28
CA SER A 102 -14.82 -7.80 -6.58
C SER A 102 -14.97 -7.58 -5.07
N VAL A 103 -14.37 -8.48 -4.26
CA VAL A 103 -14.23 -8.35 -2.82
C VAL A 103 -12.75 -8.21 -2.46
N PHE A 104 -12.40 -7.13 -1.81
CA PHE A 104 -11.06 -6.89 -1.28
C PHE A 104 -11.08 -7.09 0.23
N VAL A 105 -10.14 -7.88 0.74
CA VAL A 105 -9.93 -8.09 2.17
C VAL A 105 -8.54 -7.59 2.52
N PHE A 106 -8.48 -6.67 3.48
CA PHE A 106 -7.24 -6.10 4.01
C PHE A 106 -7.10 -6.44 5.48
N ASP A 107 -5.92 -6.88 5.87
CA ASP A 107 -5.57 -7.22 7.23
C ASP A 107 -4.53 -6.20 7.75
N GLU A 108 -4.97 -5.35 8.66
CA GLU A 108 -4.19 -4.26 9.28
C GLU A 108 -3.41 -3.40 8.25
N PRO A 109 -4.06 -2.86 7.21
CA PRO A 109 -3.39 -2.15 6.13
C PRO A 109 -2.76 -0.82 6.57
N THR A 110 -3.10 -0.31 7.77
CA THR A 110 -2.52 0.93 8.33
C THR A 110 -1.19 0.72 9.03
N ILE A 111 -0.76 -0.53 9.26
CA ILE A 111 0.53 -0.79 9.91
C ILE A 111 1.68 -0.07 9.19
N GLY A 112 2.43 0.72 9.97
CA GLY A 112 3.59 1.46 9.49
C GLY A 112 3.26 2.71 8.67
N LEU A 113 1.98 3.09 8.54
CA LEU A 113 1.59 4.34 7.90
C LEU A 113 1.66 5.53 8.87
N HIS A 114 2.05 6.68 8.33
CA HIS A 114 1.85 7.94 9.00
C HIS A 114 0.35 8.32 8.98
N PRO A 115 -0.20 9.02 9.98
CA PRO A 115 -1.62 9.41 10.00
C PRO A 115 -2.13 10.09 8.73
N LEU A 116 -1.30 10.89 8.06
CA LEU A 116 -1.67 11.51 6.78
C LEU A 116 -1.83 10.49 5.64
N ASP A 117 -1.05 9.40 5.68
CA ASP A 117 -1.13 8.34 4.67
C ASP A 117 -2.36 7.46 4.88
N VAL A 118 -2.86 7.35 6.13
CA VAL A 118 -4.13 6.67 6.44
C VAL A 118 -5.28 7.34 5.71
N GLN A 119 -5.34 8.68 5.69
CA GLN A 119 -6.38 9.42 4.95
C GLN A 119 -6.32 9.12 3.44
N THR A 120 -5.11 9.00 2.90
CA THR A 120 -4.93 8.65 1.50
C THR A 120 -5.38 7.22 1.22
N LEU A 121 -5.05 6.26 2.10
CA LEU A 121 -5.53 4.88 2.01
C LEU A 121 -7.07 4.80 2.05
N LEU A 122 -7.72 5.55 2.93
CA LEU A 122 -9.18 5.65 3.00
C LEU A 122 -9.76 6.17 1.68
N SER A 123 -9.15 7.17 1.05
CA SER A 123 -9.59 7.69 -0.25
C SER A 123 -9.49 6.65 -1.37
N VAL A 124 -8.48 5.76 -1.29
CA VAL A 124 -8.33 4.64 -2.22
C VAL A 124 -9.44 3.60 -2.00
N PHE A 125 -9.77 3.25 -0.75
CA PHE A 125 -10.90 2.36 -0.45
C PHE A 125 -12.21 2.92 -0.99
N GLN A 126 -12.48 4.21 -0.79
CA GLN A 126 -13.65 4.89 -1.36
C GLN A 126 -13.68 4.78 -2.90
N THR A 127 -12.52 4.91 -3.54
CA THR A 127 -12.43 4.75 -5.00
C THR A 127 -12.79 3.34 -5.45
N LEU A 128 -12.35 2.30 -4.73
CA LEU A 128 -12.73 0.90 -5.02
C LEU A 128 -14.23 0.70 -4.88
N ILE A 129 -14.83 1.19 -3.78
CA ILE A 129 -16.27 1.09 -3.51
C ILE A 129 -17.08 1.80 -4.60
N LEU A 130 -16.69 3.01 -4.99
CA LEU A 130 -17.32 3.75 -6.09
C LEU A 130 -17.24 3.02 -7.44
N ASN A 131 -16.21 2.19 -7.64
CA ASN A 131 -16.05 1.35 -8.82
C ASN A 131 -16.77 0.00 -8.71
N GLY A 132 -17.58 -0.22 -7.67
CA GLY A 132 -18.44 -1.39 -7.49
C GLY A 132 -17.81 -2.53 -6.68
N ALA A 133 -16.68 -2.31 -6.01
CA ALA A 133 -16.07 -3.30 -5.13
C ALA A 133 -16.73 -3.31 -3.74
N THR A 134 -16.64 -4.46 -3.06
CA THR A 134 -16.85 -4.57 -1.61
C THR A 134 -15.46 -4.58 -0.94
N VAL A 135 -15.29 -3.75 0.08
CA VAL A 135 -14.03 -3.64 0.84
C VAL A 135 -14.28 -4.11 2.27
N ILE A 136 -13.53 -5.11 2.71
CA ILE A 136 -13.53 -5.63 4.08
C ILE A 136 -12.15 -5.31 4.68
N VAL A 137 -12.14 -4.63 5.82
CA VAL A 137 -10.89 -4.23 6.48
C VAL A 137 -10.90 -4.78 7.90
N ILE A 138 -9.85 -5.50 8.26
CA ILE A 138 -9.58 -5.93 9.64
C ILE A 138 -8.67 -4.86 10.23
N GLU A 139 -9.16 -4.11 11.20
CA GLU A 139 -8.44 -2.96 11.74
C GLU A 139 -8.76 -2.69 13.20
N HIS A 140 -7.83 -2.01 13.85
CA HIS A 140 -7.98 -1.48 15.20
C HIS A 140 -7.73 0.05 15.27
N ASP A 141 -7.37 0.67 14.15
CA ASP A 141 -7.25 2.13 14.02
C ASP A 141 -8.64 2.77 14.01
N LEU A 142 -8.88 3.65 14.99
CA LEU A 142 -10.19 4.27 15.20
C LEU A 142 -10.60 5.20 14.06
N ASP A 143 -9.66 5.83 13.38
CA ASP A 143 -9.95 6.74 12.27
C ASP A 143 -10.46 5.95 11.07
N VAL A 144 -9.93 4.74 10.84
CA VAL A 144 -10.45 3.81 9.83
C VAL A 144 -11.82 3.28 10.23
N ILE A 145 -11.97 2.81 11.48
CA ILE A 145 -13.22 2.23 11.99
C ILE A 145 -14.37 3.25 11.90
N ARG A 146 -14.13 4.52 12.24
CA ARG A 146 -15.12 5.60 12.14
C ARG A 146 -15.60 5.87 10.70
N CYS A 147 -14.77 5.54 9.71
CA CYS A 147 -15.09 5.74 8.29
C CYS A 147 -15.81 4.55 7.66
N ALA A 148 -16.03 3.46 8.40
CA ALA A 148 -16.72 2.28 7.89
C ALA A 148 -18.23 2.52 7.75
N ASP A 149 -18.85 1.93 6.71
CA ASP A 149 -20.31 1.91 6.56
C ASP A 149 -20.95 0.91 7.53
N TYR A 150 -20.24 -0.18 7.84
CA TYR A 150 -20.69 -1.27 8.70
C TYR A 150 -19.51 -1.87 9.47
N ILE A 151 -19.70 -2.11 10.75
CA ILE A 151 -18.69 -2.66 11.66
C ILE A 151 -19.18 -4.02 12.18
N VAL A 152 -18.29 -4.99 12.21
CA VAL A 152 -18.45 -6.27 12.92
C VAL A 152 -17.43 -6.28 14.07
N ASP A 153 -17.90 -6.02 15.29
CA ASP A 153 -17.05 -5.99 16.49
C ASP A 153 -16.92 -7.39 17.07
N MET A 154 -15.70 -7.86 17.20
CA MET A 154 -15.38 -9.21 17.65
C MET A 154 -14.68 -9.19 19.02
N GLY A 155 -15.10 -10.08 19.91
CA GLY A 155 -14.55 -10.18 21.27
C GLY A 155 -15.37 -11.11 22.16
N PRO A 156 -15.25 -10.97 23.50
CA PRO A 156 -14.06 -10.55 24.20
C PRO A 156 -12.97 -11.61 24.14
N GLY A 157 -11.71 -11.18 24.21
CA GLY A 157 -10.56 -12.08 24.22
C GLY A 157 -10.23 -12.68 22.84
N GLY A 158 -9.21 -13.55 22.85
CA GLY A 158 -8.72 -14.26 21.65
C GLY A 158 -8.63 -15.78 21.88
N GLY A 159 -8.23 -16.52 20.83
CA GLY A 159 -8.09 -17.98 20.88
C GLY A 159 -9.43 -18.72 20.90
N GLU A 160 -9.46 -19.92 21.48
CA GLU A 160 -10.64 -20.81 21.44
C GLU A 160 -11.88 -20.25 22.16
N GLU A 161 -11.68 -19.37 23.15
CA GLU A 161 -12.78 -18.74 23.89
C GLU A 161 -13.15 -17.35 23.36
N GLY A 162 -12.43 -16.83 22.37
CA GLY A 162 -12.63 -15.52 21.75
C GLY A 162 -13.30 -15.61 20.39
N GLY A 163 -13.26 -14.48 19.67
CA GLY A 163 -13.69 -14.44 18.26
C GLY A 163 -15.19 -14.54 18.04
N ARG A 164 -16.01 -14.16 19.02
CA ARG A 164 -17.48 -14.06 18.87
C ARG A 164 -17.86 -12.65 18.42
N ILE A 165 -18.89 -12.54 17.59
CA ILE A 165 -19.48 -11.26 17.27
C ILE A 165 -20.20 -10.74 18.52
N VAL A 166 -19.72 -9.61 19.07
CA VAL A 166 -20.33 -8.95 20.24
C VAL A 166 -21.30 -7.85 19.83
N ALA A 167 -21.04 -7.21 18.70
CA ALA A 167 -21.93 -6.23 18.09
C ALA A 167 -21.70 -6.17 16.58
N ALA A 168 -22.74 -5.83 15.82
CA ALA A 168 -22.61 -5.59 14.39
C ALA A 168 -23.63 -4.52 13.97
N GLY A 169 -23.21 -3.58 13.13
CA GLY A 169 -24.05 -2.46 12.70
C GLY A 169 -23.26 -1.29 12.17
N THR A 170 -23.92 -0.19 11.93
CA THR A 170 -23.30 1.10 11.61
C THR A 170 -22.45 1.62 12.77
N PRO A 171 -21.48 2.54 12.55
CA PRO A 171 -20.70 3.14 13.64
C PRO A 171 -21.58 3.70 14.77
N GLU A 172 -22.71 4.30 14.46
CA GLU A 172 -23.66 4.83 15.45
C GLU A 172 -24.32 3.72 16.29
N GLU A 173 -24.68 2.59 15.66
CA GLU A 173 -25.24 1.44 16.38
C GLU A 173 -24.20 0.79 17.28
N ILE A 174 -22.94 0.67 16.82
CA ILE A 174 -21.83 0.12 17.62
C ILE A 174 -21.51 1.03 18.80
N LYS A 175 -21.52 2.34 18.62
CA LYS A 175 -21.34 3.33 19.71
C LYS A 175 -22.38 3.17 20.84
N ASN A 176 -23.59 2.81 20.48
CA ASN A 176 -24.69 2.61 21.43
C ASN A 176 -24.81 1.16 21.96
N ALA A 177 -23.93 0.24 21.52
CA ALA A 177 -23.93 -1.16 21.94
C ALA A 177 -23.17 -1.34 23.27
N PRO A 178 -23.84 -1.65 24.42
CA PRO A 178 -23.21 -1.70 25.75
C PRO A 178 -22.11 -2.77 25.86
N GLN A 179 -22.21 -3.83 25.07
CA GLN A 179 -21.27 -4.95 25.02
C GLN A 179 -20.02 -4.67 24.18
N SER A 180 -20.06 -3.64 23.31
CA SER A 180 -18.94 -3.27 22.46
C SER A 180 -17.89 -2.49 23.26
N VAL A 181 -16.64 -2.99 23.25
CA VAL A 181 -15.49 -2.22 23.76
C VAL A 181 -15.12 -1.14 22.76
N THR A 182 -15.11 -1.45 21.48
CA THR A 182 -14.84 -0.53 20.36
C THR A 182 -15.79 0.67 20.37
N GLY A 183 -17.08 0.42 20.62
CA GLY A 183 -18.11 1.46 20.68
C GLY A 183 -17.86 2.57 21.70
N LYS A 184 -17.12 2.29 22.76
CA LYS A 184 -16.76 3.29 23.79
C LYS A 184 -15.77 4.35 23.29
N TYR A 185 -15.08 4.07 22.18
CA TYR A 185 -14.04 4.94 21.61
C TYR A 185 -14.48 5.58 20.28
N LEU A 186 -15.63 5.19 19.74
CA LEU A 186 -16.25 5.79 18.57
C LEU A 186 -16.99 7.08 18.95
#